data_41fa8df8962a89d5ecff684e0e6737d5
#
_entry.id   41fa8df8962a89d5ecff684e0e6737d5
#
_cell.length_a   1.000
_cell.length_b   1.000
_cell.length_c   1.000
_cell.angle_alpha   90.00
_cell.angle_beta   90.00
_cell.angle_gamma   90.00
#
_symmetry.space_group_name_H-M   'P 1'
#
loop_
_entity.id
_entity.type
_entity.pdbx_description
1 polymer ?
#
loop_
_entity_poly.entity_id
_entity_poly.type
_entity_poly.pdbx_seq_one_letter_code
_entity_poly.pdbx_strand_id
1 'polypeptide(L)'
;MQPIITNLYMQAIILAAGMGRRLGELTKNNTKCMLEVNGVRLIDRYLRQLSKYSLDRIVIVVGYEGQKLIDYIHANYPDINIEFVNNPIYDKTNNIYSLALAKDYLCADDTILMESDLIVEDGIIDKLLNHTDKDLALVAKYEQWMDGTMVRIDDNRRILQFIPKAGFRYEEADDYYKTVNIYKFSREFSSKQYIPFLEAYCKVMGNNEYYEQVLSVLTLLQNTTLRALPIGNEKWYEIDDVQDLDIASTLFSEDKNRFQLYHKRYG
;
A
#
# COMPACT_ATOMS: atom_id res chain seq x y z
N MET A 1 -4.13 -16.19 28.16
CA MET A 1 -5.33 -16.06 27.32
C MET A 1 -4.85 -16.27 25.90
N GLN A 2 -5.28 -17.34 25.25
CA GLN A 2 -5.04 -17.52 23.82
C GLN A 2 -5.89 -16.48 23.08
N PRO A 3 -5.37 -15.80 22.06
CA PRO A 3 -6.18 -14.91 21.25
C PRO A 3 -7.28 -15.75 20.58
N ILE A 4 -8.50 -15.27 20.66
CA ILE A 4 -9.62 -15.80 19.88
C ILE A 4 -9.25 -15.51 18.42
N ILE A 5 -8.76 -16.53 17.73
CA ILE A 5 -8.59 -16.49 16.26
C ILE A 5 -10.01 -16.51 15.70
N THR A 6 -10.62 -15.36 15.56
CA THR A 6 -11.71 -15.22 14.60
C THR A 6 -11.09 -15.47 13.24
N ASN A 7 -11.52 -16.53 12.57
CA ASN A 7 -11.24 -16.78 11.15
C ASN A 7 -11.79 -15.59 10.35
N LEU A 8 -11.03 -14.52 10.28
CA LEU A 8 -11.26 -13.43 9.36
C LEU A 8 -10.66 -13.88 8.03
N TYR A 9 -11.49 -14.17 7.07
CA TYR A 9 -11.08 -14.31 5.68
C TYR A 9 -10.45 -12.97 5.27
N MET A 10 -9.14 -12.94 5.18
CA MET A 10 -8.38 -11.72 4.92
C MET A 10 -7.34 -11.97 3.83
N GLN A 11 -7.19 -11.02 2.96
CA GLN A 11 -6.20 -11.03 1.89
C GLN A 11 -5.35 -9.75 1.90
N ALA A 12 -4.28 -9.76 1.12
CA ALA A 12 -3.54 -8.54 0.78
C ALA A 12 -3.64 -8.27 -0.72
N ILE A 13 -3.74 -7.00 -1.11
CA ILE A 13 -3.60 -6.55 -2.50
C ILE A 13 -2.42 -5.60 -2.56
N ILE A 14 -1.44 -5.91 -3.43
CA ILE A 14 -0.25 -5.09 -3.66
C ILE A 14 -0.32 -4.51 -5.07
N LEU A 15 -0.30 -3.19 -5.19
CA LEU A 15 -0.30 -2.50 -6.49
C LEU A 15 1.15 -2.33 -6.97
N ALA A 16 1.56 -3.16 -7.94
CA ALA A 16 2.93 -3.24 -8.44
C ALA A 16 3.03 -3.07 -9.97
N ALA A 17 2.05 -2.41 -10.60
CA ALA A 17 2.01 -2.24 -12.05
C ALA A 17 2.84 -1.05 -12.57
N GLY A 18 3.28 -0.14 -11.71
CA GLY A 18 3.93 1.11 -12.05
C GLY A 18 5.34 0.96 -12.60
N MET A 19 5.77 1.92 -13.42
CA MET A 19 7.06 1.91 -14.15
C MET A 19 8.24 2.47 -13.34
N GLY A 20 7.99 3.23 -12.27
CA GLY A 20 9.05 3.85 -11.46
C GLY A 20 9.99 4.78 -12.26
N ARG A 21 9.48 5.55 -13.22
CA ARG A 21 10.31 6.33 -14.19
C ARG A 21 11.33 7.26 -13.54
N ARG A 22 11.05 7.80 -12.35
CA ARG A 22 11.95 8.71 -11.62
C ARG A 22 13.21 8.02 -11.10
N LEU A 23 13.21 6.71 -11.02
CA LEU A 23 14.34 5.87 -10.61
C LEU A 23 15.32 5.54 -11.76
N GLY A 24 15.00 5.96 -12.99
CA GLY A 24 15.88 5.88 -14.15
C GLY A 24 16.42 4.47 -14.45
N GLU A 25 17.73 4.31 -14.44
CA GLU A 25 18.39 3.03 -14.77
C GLU A 25 18.04 1.89 -13.78
N LEU A 26 17.67 2.21 -12.52
CA LEU A 26 17.34 1.20 -11.52
C LEU A 26 16.06 0.43 -11.85
N THR A 27 15.15 1.06 -12.61
CA THR A 27 13.87 0.45 -13.02
C THR A 27 13.76 0.22 -14.52
N LYS A 28 14.82 0.46 -15.31
CA LYS A 28 14.81 0.36 -16.79
C LYS A 28 14.35 -1.00 -17.31
N ASN A 29 14.67 -2.06 -16.60
CA ASN A 29 14.28 -3.44 -16.93
C ASN A 29 13.81 -4.17 -15.67
N ASN A 30 13.18 -3.47 -14.76
CA ASN A 30 12.79 -4.03 -13.47
C ASN A 30 11.61 -3.27 -12.87
N THR A 31 10.75 -3.95 -12.14
CA THR A 31 9.66 -3.27 -11.44
C THR A 31 10.17 -2.58 -10.17
N LYS A 32 9.46 -1.53 -9.73
CA LYS A 32 9.82 -0.73 -8.55
C LYS A 32 9.93 -1.59 -7.27
N CYS A 33 9.04 -2.57 -7.09
CA CYS A 33 9.05 -3.44 -5.91
C CYS A 33 10.22 -4.45 -5.88
N MET A 34 10.98 -4.58 -6.97
CA MET A 34 12.21 -5.38 -7.02
C MET A 34 13.46 -4.58 -6.64
N LEU A 35 13.34 -3.28 -6.35
CA LEU A 35 14.44 -2.48 -5.82
C LEU A 35 14.91 -3.01 -4.47
N GLU A 36 16.22 -2.94 -4.26
CA GLU A 36 16.85 -3.41 -3.02
C GLU A 36 17.17 -2.23 -2.11
N VAL A 37 16.72 -2.32 -0.87
CA VAL A 37 17.15 -1.46 0.24
C VAL A 37 17.98 -2.32 1.18
N ASN A 38 19.26 -1.98 1.32
CA ASN A 38 20.20 -2.75 2.16
C ASN A 38 20.30 -4.24 1.77
N GLY A 39 20.25 -4.55 0.45
CA GLY A 39 20.37 -5.90 -0.07
C GLY A 39 19.10 -6.75 0.05
N VAL A 40 17.96 -6.15 0.36
CA VAL A 40 16.66 -6.84 0.44
C VAL A 40 15.65 -6.13 -0.45
N ARG A 41 15.00 -6.86 -1.35
CA ARG A 41 13.97 -6.31 -2.23
C ARG A 41 12.74 -5.86 -1.45
N LEU A 42 12.07 -4.83 -1.93
CA LEU A 42 10.82 -4.37 -1.32
C LEU A 42 9.77 -5.50 -1.30
N ILE A 43 9.64 -6.25 -2.41
CA ILE A 43 8.71 -7.38 -2.46
C ILE A 43 9.04 -8.48 -1.43
N ASP A 44 10.31 -8.77 -1.18
CA ASP A 44 10.72 -9.76 -0.18
C ASP A 44 10.33 -9.31 1.23
N ARG A 45 10.41 -7.99 1.50
CA ARG A 45 9.96 -7.41 2.77
C ARG A 45 8.47 -7.60 2.95
N TYR A 46 7.67 -7.27 1.93
CA TYR A 46 6.22 -7.43 1.98
C TYR A 46 5.79 -8.88 2.18
N LEU A 47 6.30 -9.79 1.36
CA LEU A 47 5.93 -11.20 1.44
C LEU A 47 6.30 -11.78 2.81
N ARG A 48 7.47 -11.43 3.35
CA ARG A 48 7.88 -11.85 4.69
C ARG A 48 7.02 -11.23 5.80
N GLN A 49 6.67 -9.95 5.69
CA GLN A 49 5.80 -9.29 6.68
C GLN A 49 4.41 -9.93 6.67
N LEU A 50 3.84 -10.10 5.47
CA LEU A 50 2.50 -10.65 5.29
C LEU A 50 2.42 -12.15 5.64
N SER A 51 3.50 -12.93 5.43
CA SER A 51 3.54 -14.36 5.78
C SER A 51 3.46 -14.65 7.28
N LYS A 52 3.62 -13.64 8.14
CA LYS A 52 3.41 -13.77 9.59
C LYS A 52 1.93 -13.93 9.96
N TYR A 53 1.04 -13.61 9.03
CA TYR A 53 -0.41 -13.64 9.23
C TYR A 53 -1.05 -14.74 8.39
N SER A 54 -2.15 -15.28 8.88
CA SER A 54 -2.92 -16.29 8.16
C SER A 54 -3.81 -15.61 7.10
N LEU A 55 -3.19 -15.12 6.03
CA LEU A 55 -3.91 -14.57 4.89
C LEU A 55 -4.37 -15.69 3.96
N ASP A 56 -5.59 -15.59 3.44
CA ASP A 56 -6.12 -16.57 2.48
C ASP A 56 -5.36 -16.51 1.15
N ARG A 57 -4.95 -15.32 0.75
CA ARG A 57 -4.14 -15.08 -0.47
C ARG A 57 -3.46 -13.72 -0.42
N ILE A 58 -2.47 -13.55 -1.30
CA ILE A 58 -1.89 -12.27 -1.66
C ILE A 58 -2.15 -12.04 -3.15
N VAL A 59 -2.79 -10.93 -3.50
CA VAL A 59 -3.03 -10.54 -4.89
C VAL A 59 -2.02 -9.47 -5.27
N ILE A 60 -1.30 -9.66 -6.37
CA ILE A 60 -0.33 -8.67 -6.86
C ILE A 60 -0.78 -8.18 -8.22
N VAL A 61 -1.09 -6.88 -8.30
CA VAL A 61 -1.42 -6.26 -9.59
C VAL A 61 -0.13 -5.87 -10.29
N VAL A 62 0.17 -6.55 -11.38
CA VAL A 62 1.40 -6.39 -12.16
C VAL A 62 1.16 -5.61 -13.45
N GLY A 63 2.21 -5.03 -14.01
CA GLY A 63 2.17 -4.31 -15.28
C GLY A 63 3.55 -4.25 -15.91
N TYR A 64 4.28 -3.14 -15.73
CA TYR A 64 5.64 -2.98 -16.24
C TYR A 64 6.57 -4.06 -15.68
N GLU A 65 7.25 -4.78 -16.59
CA GLU A 65 8.14 -5.93 -16.25
C GLU A 65 7.47 -6.98 -15.35
N GLY A 66 6.12 -7.08 -15.45
CA GLY A 66 5.32 -7.93 -14.57
C GLY A 66 5.70 -9.40 -14.64
N GLN A 67 6.08 -9.92 -15.82
CA GLN A 67 6.49 -11.33 -15.96
C GLN A 67 7.74 -11.64 -15.14
N LYS A 68 8.72 -10.72 -15.09
CA LYS A 68 9.92 -10.91 -14.27
C LYS A 68 9.60 -11.01 -12.78
N LEU A 69 8.66 -10.17 -12.31
CA LEU A 69 8.19 -10.23 -10.93
C LEU A 69 7.50 -11.56 -10.64
N ILE A 70 6.63 -12.02 -11.54
CA ILE A 70 5.92 -13.31 -11.44
C ILE A 70 6.93 -14.46 -11.36
N ASP A 71 7.88 -14.52 -12.30
CA ASP A 71 8.90 -15.58 -12.36
C ASP A 71 9.76 -15.59 -11.09
N TYR A 72 10.15 -14.40 -10.60
CA TYR A 72 10.90 -14.25 -9.36
C TYR A 72 10.11 -14.79 -8.15
N ILE A 73 8.84 -14.41 -8.03
CA ILE A 73 7.99 -14.82 -6.91
C ILE A 73 7.76 -16.33 -6.95
N HIS A 74 7.44 -16.91 -8.10
CA HIS A 74 7.25 -18.35 -8.23
C HIS A 74 8.52 -19.15 -7.85
N ALA A 75 9.69 -18.63 -8.22
CA ALA A 75 10.96 -19.29 -7.92
C ALA A 75 11.34 -19.22 -6.43
N ASN A 76 10.98 -18.14 -5.72
CA ASN A 76 11.47 -17.88 -4.36
C ASN A 76 10.41 -18.08 -3.27
N TYR A 77 9.11 -18.06 -3.63
CA TYR A 77 7.97 -18.12 -2.69
C TYR A 77 6.90 -19.14 -3.14
N PRO A 78 7.27 -20.40 -3.47
CA PRO A 78 6.34 -21.38 -4.03
C PRO A 78 5.22 -21.79 -3.06
N ASP A 79 5.43 -21.62 -1.76
CA ASP A 79 4.50 -22.06 -0.72
C ASP A 79 3.49 -20.96 -0.30
N ILE A 80 3.62 -19.75 -0.83
CA ILE A 80 2.69 -18.66 -0.54
C ILE A 80 1.60 -18.65 -1.60
N ASN A 81 0.33 -18.58 -1.19
CA ASN A 81 -0.79 -18.45 -2.11
C ASN A 81 -0.85 -17.04 -2.71
N ILE A 82 -0.25 -16.86 -3.89
CA ILE A 82 -0.16 -15.58 -4.59
C ILE A 82 -0.90 -15.67 -5.93
N GLU A 83 -1.80 -14.72 -6.15
CA GLU A 83 -2.53 -14.55 -7.40
C GLU A 83 -2.09 -13.25 -8.10
N PHE A 84 -2.04 -13.27 -9.44
CA PHE A 84 -1.59 -12.12 -10.21
C PHE A 84 -2.72 -11.57 -11.08
N VAL A 85 -2.86 -10.23 -11.06
CA VAL A 85 -3.78 -9.47 -11.92
C VAL A 85 -2.93 -8.61 -12.85
N ASN A 86 -3.07 -8.79 -14.16
CA ASN A 86 -2.28 -8.02 -15.11
C ASN A 86 -3.00 -6.73 -15.52
N ASN A 87 -2.31 -5.58 -15.42
CA ASN A 87 -2.72 -4.33 -16.03
C ASN A 87 -2.03 -4.19 -17.40
N PRO A 88 -2.70 -4.49 -18.51
CA PRO A 88 -2.06 -4.49 -19.84
C PRO A 88 -1.82 -3.11 -20.42
N ILE A 89 -2.39 -2.07 -19.80
CA ILE A 89 -2.28 -0.66 -20.24
C ILE A 89 -1.68 0.23 -19.14
N TYR A 90 -0.78 -0.34 -18.32
CA TYR A 90 -0.13 0.34 -17.19
C TYR A 90 0.56 1.66 -17.59
N ASP A 91 1.01 1.79 -18.83
CA ASP A 91 1.69 2.96 -19.38
C ASP A 91 0.74 4.14 -19.69
N LYS A 92 -0.57 3.88 -19.73
CA LYS A 92 -1.65 4.83 -20.04
C LYS A 92 -2.60 5.08 -18.89
N THR A 93 -2.42 4.38 -17.78
CA THR A 93 -3.31 4.42 -16.61
C THR A 93 -2.51 4.71 -15.34
N ASN A 94 -3.23 5.08 -14.29
CA ASN A 94 -2.66 5.23 -12.96
C ASN A 94 -3.17 4.11 -12.02
N ASN A 95 -2.85 4.19 -10.73
CA ASN A 95 -3.14 3.16 -9.73
C ASN A 95 -4.65 2.87 -9.56
N ILE A 96 -5.54 3.83 -9.86
CA ILE A 96 -6.99 3.61 -9.84
C ILE A 96 -7.41 2.45 -10.76
N TYR A 97 -6.84 2.35 -11.95
CA TYR A 97 -7.17 1.28 -12.88
C TYR A 97 -6.61 -0.07 -12.43
N SER A 98 -5.39 -0.08 -11.91
CA SER A 98 -4.82 -1.28 -11.30
C SER A 98 -5.71 -1.82 -10.19
N LEU A 99 -6.23 -0.94 -9.33
CA LEU A 99 -7.16 -1.34 -8.28
C LEU A 99 -8.52 -1.78 -8.81
N ALA A 100 -9.03 -1.12 -9.86
CA ALA A 100 -10.28 -1.50 -10.52
C ALA A 100 -10.21 -2.90 -11.16
N LEU A 101 -9.05 -3.32 -11.67
CA LEU A 101 -8.83 -4.68 -12.16
C LEU A 101 -8.88 -5.73 -11.04
N ALA A 102 -8.54 -5.36 -9.81
CA ALA A 102 -8.59 -6.22 -8.63
C ALA A 102 -9.90 -6.09 -7.83
N LYS A 103 -10.93 -5.43 -8.35
CA LYS A 103 -12.19 -5.11 -7.63
C LYS A 103 -12.92 -6.35 -7.10
N ASP A 104 -12.90 -7.46 -7.82
CA ASP A 104 -13.60 -8.69 -7.41
C ASP A 104 -12.94 -9.27 -6.15
N TYR A 105 -11.62 -9.16 -6.01
CA TYR A 105 -10.91 -9.51 -4.78
C TYR A 105 -11.32 -8.58 -3.62
N LEU A 106 -11.36 -7.27 -3.85
CA LEU A 106 -11.82 -6.32 -2.81
C LEU A 106 -13.24 -6.63 -2.31
N CYS A 107 -14.12 -7.16 -3.18
CA CYS A 107 -15.47 -7.55 -2.81
C CYS A 107 -15.55 -8.96 -2.17
N ALA A 108 -14.50 -9.76 -2.27
CA ALA A 108 -14.51 -11.14 -1.77
C ALA A 108 -14.21 -11.20 -0.26
N ASP A 109 -13.19 -10.49 0.20
CA ASP A 109 -12.66 -10.63 1.56
C ASP A 109 -12.21 -9.28 2.15
N ASP A 110 -12.04 -9.23 3.47
CA ASP A 110 -11.37 -8.10 4.13
C ASP A 110 -9.93 -7.99 3.58
N THR A 111 -9.49 -6.78 3.25
CA THR A 111 -8.30 -6.57 2.45
C THR A 111 -7.32 -5.60 3.12
N ILE A 112 -6.03 -5.95 3.13
CA ILE A 112 -4.93 -5.00 3.27
C ILE A 112 -4.55 -4.54 1.86
N LEU A 113 -4.77 -3.27 1.53
CA LEU A 113 -4.32 -2.66 0.28
C LEU A 113 -2.99 -1.96 0.53
N MET A 114 -1.98 -2.22 -0.30
CA MET A 114 -0.63 -1.65 -0.19
C MET A 114 -0.11 -1.20 -1.55
N GLU A 115 0.61 -0.08 -1.58
CA GLU A 115 1.45 0.27 -2.72
C GLU A 115 2.82 -0.42 -2.63
N SER A 116 3.45 -0.66 -3.78
CA SER A 116 4.65 -1.51 -3.88
C SER A 116 5.98 -0.79 -3.68
N ASP A 117 5.95 0.48 -3.35
CA ASP A 117 7.10 1.39 -3.26
C ASP A 117 7.42 1.85 -1.84
N LEU A 118 6.79 1.23 -0.88
CA LEU A 118 6.95 1.56 0.53
C LEU A 118 7.98 0.64 1.20
N ILE A 119 8.69 1.19 2.16
CA ILE A 119 9.41 0.42 3.17
C ILE A 119 8.84 0.79 4.53
N VAL A 120 8.43 -0.21 5.32
CA VAL A 120 7.78 -0.02 6.61
C VAL A 120 8.34 -0.97 7.65
N GLU A 121 8.38 -0.54 8.90
CA GLU A 121 8.68 -1.43 10.04
C GLU A 121 7.58 -2.48 10.24
N ASP A 122 7.96 -3.66 10.70
CA ASP A 122 7.05 -4.79 10.93
C ASP A 122 5.86 -4.42 11.83
N GLY A 123 6.06 -3.61 12.86
CA GLY A 123 5.02 -3.18 13.80
C GLY A 123 3.86 -2.38 13.17
N ILE A 124 4.07 -1.79 11.99
CA ILE A 124 3.02 -1.03 11.30
C ILE A 124 1.89 -1.95 10.84
N ILE A 125 2.21 -3.10 10.28
CA ILE A 125 1.20 -4.08 9.84
C ILE A 125 0.50 -4.70 11.06
N ASP A 126 1.24 -5.01 12.14
CA ASP A 126 0.67 -5.49 13.40
C ASP A 126 -0.36 -4.50 13.95
N LYS A 127 -0.02 -3.22 13.97
CA LYS A 127 -0.91 -2.14 14.45
C LYS A 127 -2.19 -2.04 13.63
N LEU A 128 -2.09 -2.14 12.30
CA LEU A 128 -3.23 -2.11 11.39
C LEU A 128 -4.17 -3.29 11.61
N LEU A 129 -3.61 -4.50 11.69
CA LEU A 129 -4.40 -5.74 11.79
C LEU A 129 -5.06 -5.92 13.14
N ASN A 130 -4.38 -5.53 14.23
CA ASN A 130 -4.90 -5.66 15.59
C ASN A 130 -5.87 -4.53 15.97
N HIS A 131 -6.08 -3.54 15.11
CA HIS A 131 -7.00 -2.45 15.39
C HIS A 131 -8.46 -2.89 15.26
N THR A 132 -9.32 -2.41 16.17
CA THR A 132 -10.74 -2.78 16.25
C THR A 132 -11.58 -2.22 15.11
N ASP A 133 -11.21 -1.03 14.58
CA ASP A 133 -11.87 -0.48 13.41
C ASP A 133 -11.59 -1.35 12.18
N LYS A 134 -12.62 -1.55 11.37
CA LYS A 134 -12.55 -2.44 10.21
C LYS A 134 -11.97 -1.75 8.98
N ASP A 135 -12.19 -0.43 8.87
CA ASP A 135 -11.81 0.35 7.70
C ASP A 135 -10.84 1.44 8.14
N LEU A 136 -9.59 1.31 7.73
CA LEU A 136 -8.48 2.14 8.20
C LEU A 136 -7.60 2.64 7.06
N ALA A 137 -7.18 3.88 7.14
CA ALA A 137 -6.08 4.45 6.38
C ALA A 137 -4.91 4.73 7.34
N LEU A 138 -3.75 4.14 7.10
CA LEU A 138 -2.53 4.51 7.82
C LEU A 138 -2.11 5.91 7.41
N VAL A 139 -1.82 6.75 8.41
CA VAL A 139 -1.40 8.13 8.19
C VAL A 139 -0.23 8.48 9.09
N ALA A 140 0.67 9.32 8.59
CA ALA A 140 1.78 9.89 9.36
C ALA A 140 1.58 11.38 9.54
N LYS A 141 1.95 11.94 10.70
CA LYS A 141 1.98 13.41 10.87
C LYS A 141 2.85 14.00 9.78
N TYR A 142 2.38 15.08 9.13
CA TYR A 142 3.10 15.69 8.02
C TYR A 142 4.49 16.18 8.44
N GLU A 143 5.46 15.91 7.60
CA GLU A 143 6.82 16.45 7.65
C GLU A 143 7.20 17.02 6.28
N GLN A 144 8.13 17.98 6.24
CA GLN A 144 8.45 18.75 5.02
C GLN A 144 8.97 17.93 3.84
N TRP A 145 9.51 16.74 4.08
CA TRP A 145 9.98 15.83 3.04
C TRP A 145 8.85 15.04 2.37
N MET A 146 7.67 14.99 2.99
CA MET A 146 6.54 14.21 2.51
C MET A 146 5.84 14.88 1.33
N ASP A 147 5.54 14.13 0.29
CA ASP A 147 4.81 14.54 -0.91
C ASP A 147 3.55 13.67 -1.12
N GLY A 148 2.67 14.09 -2.04
CA GLY A 148 1.49 13.33 -2.43
C GLY A 148 0.21 13.74 -1.69
N THR A 149 -0.65 12.77 -1.38
CA THR A 149 -1.97 13.00 -0.79
C THR A 149 -1.87 13.19 0.72
N MET A 150 -2.41 14.30 1.19
CA MET A 150 -2.57 14.58 2.63
C MET A 150 -4.01 14.35 3.08
N VAL A 151 -4.21 14.23 4.39
CA VAL A 151 -5.54 14.19 4.98
C VAL A 151 -5.62 15.11 6.19
N ARG A 152 -6.82 15.62 6.47
CA ARG A 152 -7.20 16.19 7.75
C ARG A 152 -8.05 15.20 8.53
N ILE A 153 -7.83 15.12 9.81
CA ILE A 153 -8.57 14.24 10.70
C ILE A 153 -9.12 15.03 11.90
N ASP A 154 -10.22 14.58 12.46
CA ASP A 154 -10.74 15.10 13.73
C ASP A 154 -10.20 14.31 14.94
N ASP A 155 -10.57 14.72 16.15
CA ASP A 155 -10.18 14.09 17.42
C ASP A 155 -10.66 12.63 17.52
N ASN A 156 -11.67 12.24 16.76
CA ASN A 156 -12.20 10.89 16.66
C ASN A 156 -11.59 10.08 15.52
N ARG A 157 -10.52 10.60 14.91
CA ARG A 157 -9.81 9.99 13.78
C ARG A 157 -10.65 9.84 12.51
N ARG A 158 -11.76 10.59 12.39
CA ARG A 158 -12.48 10.66 11.12
C ARG A 158 -11.63 11.44 10.13
N ILE A 159 -11.52 10.93 8.92
CA ILE A 159 -10.91 11.67 7.82
C ILE A 159 -11.93 12.68 7.34
N LEU A 160 -11.62 13.95 7.53
CA LEU A 160 -12.49 15.07 7.14
C LEU A 160 -12.31 15.43 5.67
N GLN A 161 -11.09 15.26 5.16
CA GLN A 161 -10.76 15.64 3.79
C GLN A 161 -9.51 14.91 3.33
N PHE A 162 -9.49 14.47 2.08
CA PHE A 162 -8.29 14.14 1.32
C PHE A 162 -7.86 15.38 0.53
N ILE A 163 -6.59 15.75 0.64
CA ILE A 163 -6.01 16.94 0.03
C ILE A 163 -4.96 16.48 -0.97
N PRO A 164 -5.24 16.56 -2.28
CA PRO A 164 -4.24 16.23 -3.30
C PRO A 164 -3.12 17.28 -3.28
N LYS A 165 -1.96 16.94 -3.84
CA LYS A 165 -0.78 17.83 -3.91
C LYS A 165 -1.12 19.25 -4.38
N ALA A 166 -1.98 19.42 -5.36
CA ALA A 166 -2.40 20.72 -5.88
C ALA A 166 -3.22 21.55 -4.88
N GLY A 167 -3.80 20.92 -3.86
CA GLY A 167 -4.58 21.56 -2.79
C GLY A 167 -3.79 21.82 -1.51
N PHE A 168 -2.52 21.46 -1.47
CA PHE A 168 -1.67 21.63 -0.28
C PHE A 168 -1.42 23.11 0.02
N ARG A 169 -1.55 23.49 1.29
CA ARG A 169 -1.30 24.83 1.81
C ARG A 169 -0.33 24.78 2.98
N TYR A 170 0.79 25.48 2.87
CA TYR A 170 1.85 25.46 3.89
C TYR A 170 1.40 26.05 5.23
N GLU A 171 0.51 27.04 5.20
CA GLU A 171 -0.06 27.66 6.39
C GLU A 171 -0.96 26.74 7.22
N GLU A 172 -1.40 25.64 6.63
CA GLU A 172 -2.25 24.63 7.25
C GLU A 172 -1.50 23.30 7.52
N ALA A 173 -0.20 23.27 7.27
CA ALA A 173 0.61 22.04 7.31
C ALA A 173 0.59 21.33 8.67
N ASP A 174 0.43 22.08 9.76
CA ASP A 174 0.35 21.55 11.12
C ASP A 174 -0.90 20.70 11.36
N ASP A 175 -1.94 20.84 10.53
CA ASP A 175 -3.17 20.06 10.61
C ASP A 175 -3.14 18.81 9.71
N TYR A 176 -2.09 18.65 8.91
CA TYR A 176 -2.01 17.60 7.90
C TYR A 176 -1.36 16.34 8.41
N TYR A 177 -1.84 15.24 7.84
CA TYR A 177 -1.24 13.91 7.89
C TYR A 177 -1.04 13.42 6.46
N LYS A 178 0.09 12.79 6.17
CA LYS A 178 0.36 12.11 4.90
C LYS A 178 -0.26 10.71 4.93
N THR A 179 -0.93 10.30 3.85
CA THR A 179 -1.31 8.88 3.67
C THR A 179 -0.06 8.03 3.51
N VAL A 180 0.03 6.93 4.25
CA VAL A 180 1.14 5.95 4.13
C VAL A 180 0.91 4.99 2.95
N ASN A 181 -0.23 5.14 2.26
CA ASN A 181 -0.65 4.30 1.14
C ASN A 181 -0.77 2.81 1.52
N ILE A 182 -1.12 2.56 2.78
CA ILE A 182 -1.53 1.26 3.31
C ILE A 182 -2.89 1.42 3.97
N TYR A 183 -3.83 0.56 3.58
CA TYR A 183 -5.22 0.62 4.02
C TYR A 183 -5.69 -0.75 4.49
N LYS A 184 -6.64 -0.77 5.40
CA LYS A 184 -7.45 -1.93 5.74
C LYS A 184 -8.88 -1.64 5.34
N PHE A 185 -9.44 -2.43 4.47
CA PHE A 185 -10.81 -2.32 4.01
C PHE A 185 -11.56 -3.59 4.34
N SER A 186 -12.69 -3.46 5.02
CA SER A 186 -13.61 -4.57 5.16
C SER A 186 -14.27 -4.88 3.80
N ARG A 187 -14.61 -6.15 3.60
CA ARG A 187 -15.43 -6.57 2.47
C ARG A 187 -16.71 -5.73 2.33
N GLU A 188 -17.32 -5.37 3.47
CA GLU A 188 -18.54 -4.57 3.48
C GLU A 188 -18.28 -3.16 2.95
N PHE A 189 -17.24 -2.48 3.43
CA PHE A 189 -16.84 -1.16 2.93
C PHE A 189 -16.53 -1.22 1.44
N SER A 190 -15.70 -2.19 1.02
CA SER A 190 -15.33 -2.36 -0.37
C SER A 190 -16.55 -2.55 -1.27
N SER A 191 -17.44 -3.50 -0.95
CA SER A 191 -18.56 -3.86 -1.82
C SER A 191 -19.71 -2.85 -1.82
N LYS A 192 -19.99 -2.22 -0.66
CA LYS A 192 -21.15 -1.32 -0.53
C LYS A 192 -20.82 0.16 -0.70
N GLN A 193 -19.56 0.56 -0.48
CA GLN A 193 -19.17 1.96 -0.56
C GLN A 193 -18.10 2.17 -1.64
N TYR A 194 -16.95 1.53 -1.54
CA TYR A 194 -15.78 1.89 -2.35
C TYR A 194 -15.93 1.52 -3.83
N ILE A 195 -16.26 0.27 -4.14
CA ILE A 195 -16.31 -0.23 -5.52
C ILE A 195 -17.37 0.45 -6.39
N PRO A 196 -18.62 0.70 -5.92
CA PRO A 196 -19.58 1.44 -6.70
C PRO A 196 -19.09 2.82 -7.13
N PHE A 197 -18.37 3.54 -6.25
CA PHE A 197 -17.79 4.83 -6.56
C PHE A 197 -16.54 4.71 -7.44
N LEU A 198 -15.70 3.70 -7.24
CA LEU A 198 -14.55 3.42 -8.09
C LEU A 198 -14.98 3.19 -9.54
N GLU A 199 -15.96 2.36 -9.76
CA GLU A 199 -16.49 2.08 -11.11
C GLU A 199 -17.10 3.33 -11.77
N ALA A 200 -17.88 4.08 -11.01
CA ALA A 200 -18.46 5.33 -11.49
C ALA A 200 -17.36 6.36 -11.82
N TYR A 201 -16.38 6.49 -10.95
CA TYR A 201 -15.25 7.42 -11.12
C TYR A 201 -14.43 7.09 -12.37
N CYS A 202 -14.01 5.83 -12.52
CA CYS A 202 -13.28 5.38 -13.71
C CYS A 202 -14.08 5.62 -15.00
N LYS A 203 -15.40 5.43 -14.96
CA LYS A 203 -16.29 5.62 -16.12
C LYS A 203 -16.43 7.09 -16.52
N VAL A 204 -16.41 8.01 -15.56
CA VAL A 204 -16.64 9.46 -15.80
C VAL A 204 -15.33 10.21 -15.98
N MET A 205 -14.34 9.95 -15.12
CA MET A 205 -13.06 10.69 -15.07
C MET A 205 -11.95 9.97 -15.84
N GLY A 206 -12.13 8.69 -16.16
CA GLY A 206 -11.14 7.86 -16.84
C GLY A 206 -10.24 7.08 -15.87
N ASN A 207 -9.25 6.41 -16.46
CA ASN A 207 -8.41 5.44 -15.76
C ASN A 207 -7.01 5.99 -15.37
N ASN A 208 -6.73 7.27 -15.65
CA ASN A 208 -5.44 7.90 -15.35
C ASN A 208 -5.51 8.79 -14.12
N GLU A 209 -6.15 8.30 -13.07
CA GLU A 209 -6.37 8.99 -11.81
C GLU A 209 -5.81 8.15 -10.63
N TYR A 210 -5.72 8.76 -9.45
CA TYR A 210 -5.35 8.09 -8.21
C TYR A 210 -6.59 7.53 -7.50
N TYR A 211 -6.51 6.32 -6.96
CA TYR A 211 -7.64 5.68 -6.25
C TYR A 211 -8.07 6.44 -4.98
N GLU A 212 -7.21 7.27 -4.40
CA GLU A 212 -7.55 8.15 -3.27
C GLU A 212 -8.58 9.21 -3.64
N GLN A 213 -8.74 9.54 -4.92
CA GLN A 213 -9.81 10.44 -5.36
C GLN A 213 -11.19 9.86 -5.05
N VAL A 214 -11.33 8.54 -5.12
CA VAL A 214 -12.57 7.85 -4.73
C VAL A 214 -12.79 7.97 -3.22
N LEU A 215 -11.74 7.80 -2.42
CA LEU A 215 -11.80 7.99 -0.96
C LEU A 215 -12.17 9.43 -0.60
N SER A 216 -11.64 10.40 -1.35
CA SER A 216 -11.98 11.82 -1.20
C SER A 216 -13.49 12.05 -1.40
N VAL A 217 -14.07 11.50 -2.46
CA VAL A 217 -15.52 11.60 -2.71
C VAL A 217 -16.34 10.98 -1.57
N LEU A 218 -15.97 9.78 -1.12
CA LEU A 218 -16.66 9.09 -0.03
C LEU A 218 -16.61 9.90 1.28
N THR A 219 -15.48 10.53 1.55
CA THR A 219 -15.31 11.38 2.74
C THR A 219 -16.25 12.58 2.72
N LEU A 220 -16.42 13.22 1.55
CA LEU A 220 -17.35 14.36 1.39
C LEU A 220 -18.81 13.96 1.62
N LEU A 221 -19.17 12.72 1.36
CA LEU A 221 -20.54 12.22 1.61
C LEU A 221 -20.83 11.97 3.09
N GLN A 222 -19.84 12.08 3.98
CA GLN A 222 -19.92 11.93 5.43
C GLN A 222 -20.46 10.58 5.94
N ASN A 223 -20.63 9.59 5.07
CA ASN A 223 -21.16 8.27 5.39
C ASN A 223 -20.11 7.16 5.41
N THR A 224 -18.82 7.53 5.30
CA THR A 224 -17.75 6.55 5.26
C THR A 224 -17.41 6.00 6.66
N THR A 225 -17.15 4.70 6.72
CA THR A 225 -16.61 4.02 7.91
C THR A 225 -15.12 4.18 8.06
N LEU A 226 -14.43 4.66 7.01
CA LEU A 226 -12.98 4.82 6.97
C LEU A 226 -12.48 5.78 8.06
N ARG A 227 -11.49 5.33 8.83
CA ARG A 227 -10.84 6.10 9.89
C ARG A 227 -9.34 6.20 9.62
N ALA A 228 -8.74 7.27 10.05
CA ALA A 228 -7.29 7.39 10.08
C ALA A 228 -6.72 6.55 11.23
N LEU A 229 -5.61 5.87 10.98
CA LEU A 229 -4.77 5.24 12.00
C LEU A 229 -3.39 5.90 11.95
N PRO A 230 -3.14 6.89 12.84
CA PRO A 230 -1.82 7.52 12.90
C PRO A 230 -0.76 6.50 13.32
N ILE A 231 0.31 6.43 12.54
CA ILE A 231 1.55 5.79 12.99
C ILE A 231 2.23 6.71 14.01
N GLY A 232 3.00 6.11 14.90
CA GLY A 232 3.77 6.86 15.92
C GLY A 232 5.19 7.10 15.46
N ASN A 233 6.13 6.48 16.18
CA ASN A 233 7.55 6.56 15.90
C ASN A 233 8.04 5.44 14.98
N GLU A 234 7.14 4.61 14.46
CA GLU A 234 7.47 3.52 13.55
C GLU A 234 8.04 4.07 12.25
N LYS A 235 9.15 3.50 11.79
CA LYS A 235 9.82 3.94 10.57
C LYS A 235 9.07 3.49 9.33
N TRP A 236 8.92 4.39 8.41
CA TRP A 236 8.40 4.14 7.07
C TRP A 236 9.00 5.13 6.07
N TYR A 237 9.01 4.77 4.81
CA TYR A 237 9.43 5.68 3.73
C TYR A 237 8.80 5.25 2.40
N GLU A 238 8.50 6.21 1.53
CA GLU A 238 8.03 6.03 0.16
C GLU A 238 9.22 6.28 -0.78
N ILE A 239 9.53 5.33 -1.65
CA ILE A 239 10.71 5.38 -2.51
C ILE A 239 10.25 5.75 -3.91
N ASP A 240 10.42 6.99 -4.30
CA ASP A 240 9.98 7.51 -5.58
C ASP A 240 11.13 7.81 -6.55
N ASP A 241 12.29 8.13 -6.02
CA ASP A 241 13.50 8.44 -6.79
C ASP A 241 14.76 7.89 -6.12
N VAL A 242 15.93 8.23 -6.69
CA VAL A 242 17.23 7.75 -6.19
C VAL A 242 17.57 8.33 -4.81
N GLN A 243 17.17 9.59 -4.55
CA GLN A 243 17.42 10.21 -3.25
C GLN A 243 16.60 9.52 -2.15
N ASP A 244 15.35 9.16 -2.45
CA ASP A 244 14.50 8.40 -1.54
C ASP A 244 15.10 7.04 -1.20
N LEU A 245 15.69 6.37 -2.19
CA LEU A 245 16.36 5.08 -1.99
C LEU A 245 17.54 5.20 -1.02
N ASP A 246 18.34 6.27 -1.13
CA ASP A 246 19.47 6.55 -0.24
C ASP A 246 18.99 6.86 1.19
N ILE A 247 17.93 7.65 1.33
CA ILE A 247 17.32 7.97 2.62
C ILE A 247 16.76 6.70 3.27
N ALA A 248 15.99 5.91 2.51
CA ALA A 248 15.45 4.63 2.99
C ALA A 248 16.56 3.66 3.43
N SER A 249 17.65 3.60 2.67
CA SER A 249 18.83 2.77 3.01
C SER A 249 19.49 3.20 4.33
N THR A 250 19.52 4.49 4.59
CA THR A 250 20.04 5.04 5.85
C THR A 250 19.08 4.76 7.02
N LEU A 251 17.79 5.05 6.83
CA LEU A 251 16.75 4.88 7.84
C LEU A 251 16.60 3.44 8.32
N PHE A 252 16.76 2.47 7.40
CA PHE A 252 16.64 1.02 7.64
C PHE A 252 18.00 0.31 7.68
N SER A 253 19.08 1.00 8.00
CA SER A 253 20.44 0.44 8.00
C SER A 253 20.63 -0.74 8.99
N GLU A 254 19.90 -0.78 10.08
CA GLU A 254 19.94 -1.88 11.07
C GLU A 254 19.38 -3.19 10.54
N ASP A 255 18.57 -3.16 9.50
CA ASP A 255 17.97 -4.36 8.89
C ASP A 255 19.02 -5.25 8.19
N LYS A 256 20.16 -4.70 7.74
CA LYS A 256 21.25 -5.47 7.14
C LYS A 256 21.63 -6.72 7.95
N ASN A 257 21.70 -6.58 9.26
CA ASN A 257 22.11 -7.66 10.16
C ASN A 257 20.99 -8.69 10.40
N ARG A 258 19.74 -8.27 10.38
CA ARG A 258 18.58 -9.15 10.58
C ARG A 258 18.38 -10.09 9.38
N PHE A 259 18.57 -9.60 8.14
CA PHE A 259 18.35 -10.40 6.92
C PHE A 259 19.48 -11.41 6.67
N GLN A 260 20.74 -11.07 6.94
CA GLN A 260 21.85 -12.03 6.84
C GLN A 260 21.73 -13.22 7.81
N LEU A 261 21.12 -13.02 8.96
CA LEU A 261 20.85 -14.09 9.94
C LEU A 261 19.70 -15.00 9.48
N TYR A 262 18.75 -14.49 8.68
CA TYR A 262 17.60 -15.28 8.20
C TYR A 262 18.01 -16.24 7.07
N HIS A 263 18.79 -15.78 6.09
CA HIS A 263 19.35 -16.65 5.05
C HIS A 263 20.30 -17.75 5.59
N LYS A 264 20.95 -17.52 6.73
CA LYS A 264 21.76 -18.55 7.41
C LYS A 264 20.93 -19.60 8.16
N ARG A 265 19.65 -19.34 8.41
CA ARG A 265 18.77 -20.21 9.21
C ARG A 265 17.78 -21.02 8.40
N TYR A 266 17.48 -20.61 7.20
CA TYR A 266 16.45 -21.19 6.33
C TYR A 266 16.85 -21.32 4.84
N GLY A 267 18.13 -21.05 4.49
CA GLY A 267 18.72 -21.27 3.17
C GLY A 267 19.53 -22.56 3.13
#